data_b7bfef28adf1b0f15f840df58a56456f
#
_entry.id   b7bfef28adf1b0f15f840df58a56456f
#
_cell.length_a   1.000
_cell.length_b   1.000
_cell.length_c   1.000
_cell.angle_alpha   90.00
_cell.angle_beta   90.00
_cell.angle_gamma   90.00
#
_symmetry.space_group_name_H-M   'P 1'
#
loop_
_entity.id
_entity.type
_entity.pdbx_description
1 polymer ?
#
loop_
_entity_poly.entity_id
_entity_poly.type
_entity_poly.pdbx_seq_one_letter_code
_entity_poly.pdbx_strand_id
1 'polypeptide(L)'
;MLSVKKINKRIEKEFCKKTKDALSDAFLLDEYKKCKSVKKRIASLESVLKKNKVSDDQKKAIIDDFVIELIPPGTKGAIRGNKFNNIVKDFIVGLGLDKKLFVVRFEENCSSHGTSEIPDWYILEKKTKRVMIGMNQLDLWRGGQQLNRGSKYLIDKVPDTETKLVCVVCNDTVVKSNKNKVYKLFDVGFTNNTLCYIKNLENIIREHFVLR
;
A
#
# COMPACT_ATOMS: atom_id res chain seq x y z
N MET A 1 28.05 20.18 -11.66
CA MET A 1 26.66 20.44 -11.20
C MET A 1 25.73 19.33 -11.70
N LEU A 2 25.05 18.60 -10.83
CA LEU A 2 24.09 17.55 -11.25
C LEU A 2 22.84 18.24 -11.84
N SER A 3 22.37 17.78 -13.02
CA SER A 3 21.13 18.32 -13.57
C SER A 3 19.93 18.00 -12.67
N VAL A 4 18.92 18.89 -12.61
CA VAL A 4 17.68 18.72 -11.84
C VAL A 4 17.07 17.33 -12.09
N LYS A 5 17.11 16.85 -13.34
CA LYS A 5 16.63 15.51 -13.74
C LYS A 5 17.38 14.37 -13.04
N LYS A 6 18.69 14.50 -12.81
CA LYS A 6 19.49 13.50 -12.08
C LYS A 6 19.19 13.54 -10.58
N ILE A 7 18.95 14.73 -10.02
CA ILE A 7 18.58 14.91 -8.61
C ILE A 7 17.21 14.28 -8.35
N ASN A 8 16.20 14.57 -9.15
CA ASN A 8 14.86 13.99 -9.00
C ASN A 8 14.89 12.46 -9.09
N LYS A 9 15.63 11.91 -10.06
CA LYS A 9 15.79 10.46 -10.19
C LYS A 9 16.47 9.81 -8.98
N ARG A 10 17.39 10.52 -8.33
CA ARG A 10 18.05 10.05 -7.10
C ARG A 10 17.08 10.06 -5.92
N ILE A 11 16.29 11.13 -5.76
CA ILE A 11 15.26 11.25 -4.71
C ILE A 11 14.20 10.16 -4.86
N GLU A 12 13.71 9.93 -6.08
CA GLU A 12 12.76 8.84 -6.36
C GLU A 12 13.33 7.46 -5.97
N LYS A 13 14.57 7.19 -6.35
CA LYS A 13 15.23 5.92 -6.04
C LYS A 13 15.41 5.73 -4.53
N GLU A 14 15.74 6.79 -3.81
CA GLU A 14 15.88 6.75 -2.36
C GLU A 14 14.52 6.54 -1.67
N PHE A 15 13.47 7.21 -2.12
CA PHE A 15 12.11 7.03 -1.63
C PHE A 15 11.62 5.59 -1.84
N CYS A 16 11.83 5.01 -3.04
CA CYS A 16 11.49 3.63 -3.33
C CYS A 16 12.22 2.65 -2.41
N LYS A 17 13.52 2.89 -2.17
CA LYS A 17 14.32 2.07 -1.25
C LYS A 17 13.79 2.14 0.17
N LYS A 18 13.54 3.34 0.71
CA LYS A 18 12.98 3.53 2.06
C LYS A 18 11.62 2.84 2.22
N THR A 19 10.76 2.93 1.21
CA THR A 19 9.45 2.25 1.23
C THR A 19 9.63 0.73 1.28
N LYS A 20 10.53 0.18 0.47
CA LYS A 20 10.83 -1.26 0.46
C LYS A 20 11.39 -1.75 1.80
N ASP A 21 12.36 -1.02 2.34
CA ASP A 21 12.97 -1.36 3.63
C ASP A 21 11.93 -1.34 4.75
N ALA A 22 11.04 -0.33 4.77
CA ALA A 22 9.96 -0.20 5.75
C ALA A 22 8.89 -1.31 5.66
N LEU A 23 8.78 -1.99 4.51
CA LEU A 23 7.84 -3.09 4.26
C LEU A 23 8.52 -4.47 4.33
N SER A 24 9.80 -4.54 4.65
CA SER A 24 10.53 -5.80 4.78
C SER A 24 10.12 -6.57 6.03
N ASP A 25 10.18 -7.90 5.94
CA ASP A 25 9.88 -8.76 7.10
C ASP A 25 10.81 -8.48 8.28
N ALA A 26 12.08 -8.17 8.01
CA ALA A 26 13.05 -7.81 9.05
C ALA A 26 12.63 -6.54 9.80
N PHE A 27 12.18 -5.50 9.08
CA PHE A 27 11.74 -4.25 9.70
C PHE A 27 10.45 -4.42 10.51
N LEU A 28 9.54 -5.28 10.05
CA LEU A 28 8.23 -5.50 10.67
C LEU A 28 8.20 -6.64 11.71
N LEU A 29 9.35 -7.26 11.98
CA LEU A 29 9.44 -8.44 12.84
C LEU A 29 8.85 -8.22 14.22
N ASP A 30 9.14 -7.08 14.86
CA ASP A 30 8.62 -6.77 16.19
C ASP A 30 7.09 -6.54 16.16
N GLU A 31 6.55 -6.00 15.08
CA GLU A 31 5.09 -5.87 14.91
C GLU A 31 4.44 -7.23 14.73
N TYR A 32 5.05 -8.12 13.97
CA TYR A 32 4.58 -9.50 13.84
C TYR A 32 4.57 -10.24 15.17
N LYS A 33 5.65 -10.14 15.97
CA LYS A 33 5.78 -10.77 17.29
C LYS A 33 4.69 -10.30 18.28
N LYS A 34 4.12 -9.12 18.11
CA LYS A 34 3.01 -8.62 18.95
C LYS A 34 1.68 -9.30 18.65
N CYS A 35 1.50 -9.90 17.49
CA CYS A 35 0.24 -10.53 17.07
C CYS A 35 -0.09 -11.78 17.89
N LYS A 36 -1.33 -11.91 18.34
CA LYS A 36 -1.81 -13.06 19.13
C LYS A 36 -1.58 -14.41 18.44
N SER A 37 -1.77 -14.47 17.12
CA SER A 37 -1.55 -15.68 16.33
C SER A 37 -0.08 -16.11 16.29
N VAL A 38 0.83 -15.15 16.20
CA VAL A 38 2.28 -15.39 16.20
C VAL A 38 2.73 -15.82 17.58
N LYS A 39 2.31 -15.11 18.64
CA LYS A 39 2.61 -15.49 20.04
C LYS A 39 2.19 -16.92 20.35
N LYS A 40 0.99 -17.35 19.89
CA LYS A 40 0.54 -18.73 20.10
C LYS A 40 1.45 -19.75 19.40
N ARG A 41 1.93 -19.46 18.19
CA ARG A 41 2.82 -20.37 17.45
C ARG A 41 4.20 -20.46 18.09
N ILE A 42 4.74 -19.32 18.53
CA ILE A 42 6.01 -19.29 19.30
C ILE A 42 5.87 -20.14 20.56
N ALA A 43 4.82 -19.92 21.36
CA ALA A 43 4.60 -20.69 22.59
C ALA A 43 4.42 -22.20 22.32
N SER A 44 3.78 -22.57 21.20
CA SER A 44 3.68 -23.96 20.80
C SER A 44 5.04 -24.57 20.47
N LEU A 45 5.88 -23.85 19.73
CA LEU A 45 7.26 -24.28 19.43
C LEU A 45 8.10 -24.40 20.71
N GLU A 46 8.05 -23.42 21.60
CA GLU A 46 8.72 -23.47 22.91
C GLU A 46 8.33 -24.71 23.71
N SER A 47 7.03 -25.01 23.74
CA SER A 47 6.52 -26.23 24.43
C SER A 47 7.11 -27.52 23.85
N VAL A 48 7.20 -27.62 22.52
CA VAL A 48 7.80 -28.77 21.84
C VAL A 48 9.29 -28.89 22.17
N LEU A 49 10.02 -27.78 22.08
CA LEU A 49 11.46 -27.75 22.40
C LEU A 49 11.74 -28.10 23.86
N LYS A 50 10.88 -27.64 24.79
CA LYS A 50 10.95 -27.98 26.21
C LYS A 50 10.75 -29.49 26.47
N LYS A 51 9.75 -30.11 25.80
CA LYS A 51 9.51 -31.56 25.88
C LYS A 51 10.70 -32.37 25.40
N ASN A 52 11.44 -31.87 24.43
CA ASN A 52 12.64 -32.51 23.91
C ASN A 52 13.92 -32.12 24.64
N LYS A 53 13.81 -31.50 25.82
CA LYS A 53 14.93 -31.16 26.72
C LYS A 53 15.99 -30.24 26.05
N VAL A 54 15.59 -29.43 25.08
CA VAL A 54 16.47 -28.43 24.45
C VAL A 54 16.81 -27.37 25.50
N SER A 55 18.08 -26.92 25.58
CA SER A 55 18.49 -25.86 26.48
C SER A 55 17.82 -24.51 26.17
N ASP A 56 17.74 -23.62 27.12
CA ASP A 56 17.06 -22.32 26.93
C ASP A 56 17.77 -21.45 25.87
N ASP A 57 19.10 -21.47 25.82
CA ASP A 57 19.88 -20.76 24.82
C ASP A 57 19.62 -21.31 23.38
N GLN A 58 19.59 -22.62 23.26
CA GLN A 58 19.27 -23.28 22.00
C GLN A 58 17.82 -23.01 21.57
N LYS A 59 16.85 -23.02 22.51
CA LYS A 59 15.45 -22.65 22.22
C LYS A 59 15.36 -21.25 21.65
N LYS A 60 16.03 -20.29 22.30
CA LYS A 60 16.04 -18.90 21.84
C LYS A 60 16.62 -18.78 20.44
N ALA A 61 17.76 -19.39 20.19
CA ALA A 61 18.38 -19.39 18.86
C ALA A 61 17.45 -19.98 17.79
N ILE A 62 16.85 -21.14 18.04
CA ILE A 62 15.91 -21.82 17.13
C ILE A 62 14.69 -20.91 16.86
N ILE A 63 14.12 -20.27 17.89
CA ILE A 63 12.97 -19.40 17.73
C ILE A 63 13.34 -18.17 16.90
N ASP A 64 14.47 -17.54 17.15
CA ASP A 64 14.92 -16.36 16.41
C ASP A 64 15.19 -16.70 14.95
N ASP A 65 15.75 -17.89 14.64
CA ASP A 65 15.97 -18.34 13.27
C ASP A 65 14.67 -18.64 12.50
N PHE A 66 13.67 -19.21 13.18
CA PHE A 66 12.43 -19.65 12.54
C PHE A 66 11.23 -18.69 12.72
N VAL A 67 11.37 -17.61 13.46
CA VAL A 67 10.23 -16.74 13.79
C VAL A 67 9.50 -16.21 12.54
N ILE A 68 10.21 -15.92 11.47
CA ILE A 68 9.62 -15.43 10.21
C ILE A 68 8.71 -16.48 9.58
N GLU A 69 9.09 -17.76 9.67
CA GLU A 69 8.32 -18.89 9.17
C GLU A 69 7.06 -19.18 10.01
N LEU A 70 7.10 -18.81 11.29
CA LEU A 70 5.96 -18.96 12.19
C LEU A 70 4.86 -17.92 11.94
N ILE A 71 5.13 -16.86 11.17
CA ILE A 71 4.16 -15.79 10.90
C ILE A 71 3.17 -16.26 9.82
N PRO A 72 1.84 -16.31 10.12
CA PRO A 72 0.86 -16.65 9.12
C PRO A 72 0.88 -15.69 7.93
N PRO A 73 0.75 -16.17 6.68
CA PRO A 73 0.72 -15.30 5.49
C PRO A 73 -0.31 -14.17 5.58
N GLY A 74 -1.51 -14.44 6.11
CA GLY A 74 -2.54 -13.43 6.32
C GLY A 74 -2.12 -12.35 7.32
N THR A 75 -1.38 -12.71 8.37
CA THR A 75 -0.83 -11.75 9.35
C THR A 75 0.25 -10.87 8.70
N LYS A 76 1.15 -11.47 7.90
CA LYS A 76 2.15 -10.71 7.12
C LYS A 76 1.44 -9.72 6.19
N GLY A 77 0.45 -10.19 5.42
CA GLY A 77 -0.30 -9.35 4.49
C GLY A 77 -1.01 -8.18 5.17
N ALA A 78 -1.70 -8.43 6.29
CA ALA A 78 -2.41 -7.38 7.01
C ALA A 78 -1.46 -6.30 7.58
N ILE A 79 -0.37 -6.70 8.23
CA ILE A 79 0.57 -5.75 8.84
C ILE A 79 1.30 -4.94 7.75
N ARG A 80 1.76 -5.59 6.68
CA ARG A 80 2.39 -4.91 5.55
C ARG A 80 1.42 -3.96 4.85
N GLY A 81 0.16 -4.37 4.69
CA GLY A 81 -0.90 -3.53 4.13
C GLY A 81 -1.16 -2.28 4.96
N ASN A 82 -1.34 -2.43 6.28
CA ASN A 82 -1.51 -1.30 7.20
C ASN A 82 -0.29 -0.37 7.20
N LYS A 83 0.92 -0.93 7.14
CA LYS A 83 2.14 -0.12 7.03
C LYS A 83 2.18 0.67 5.73
N PHE A 84 1.78 0.06 4.62
CA PHE A 84 1.70 0.76 3.34
C PHE A 84 0.64 1.86 3.34
N ASN A 85 -0.54 1.62 3.92
CA ASN A 85 -1.57 2.65 4.10
C ASN A 85 -1.02 3.86 4.87
N ASN A 86 -0.27 3.63 5.94
CA ASN A 86 0.37 4.71 6.68
C ASN A 86 1.41 5.47 5.84
N ILE A 87 2.21 4.78 5.04
CA ILE A 87 3.18 5.42 4.12
C ILE A 87 2.46 6.32 3.11
N VAL A 88 1.36 5.85 2.51
CA VAL A 88 0.56 6.65 1.56
C VAL A 88 -0.09 7.83 2.28
N LYS A 89 -0.62 7.62 3.48
CA LYS A 89 -1.18 8.69 4.32
C LYS A 89 -0.16 9.78 4.61
N ASP A 90 1.02 9.40 5.09
CA ASP A 90 2.11 10.34 5.40
C ASP A 90 2.55 11.09 4.15
N PHE A 91 2.60 10.41 3.00
CA PHE A 91 2.91 11.00 1.71
C PHE A 91 1.88 12.09 1.34
N ILE A 92 0.58 11.78 1.39
CA ILE A 92 -0.51 12.72 1.06
C ILE A 92 -0.52 13.92 2.03
N VAL A 93 -0.34 13.67 3.33
CA VAL A 93 -0.23 14.74 4.34
C VAL A 93 0.98 15.63 4.05
N GLY A 94 2.11 15.02 3.66
CA GLY A 94 3.35 15.71 3.30
C GLY A 94 3.25 16.61 2.07
N LEU A 95 2.23 16.43 1.21
CA LEU A 95 1.97 17.33 0.08
C LEU A 95 1.54 18.73 0.52
N GLY A 96 1.14 18.92 1.77
CA GLY A 96 0.80 20.25 2.32
C GLY A 96 -0.41 20.89 1.65
N LEU A 97 -1.41 20.15 1.21
CA LEU A 97 -2.62 20.69 0.58
C LEU A 97 -3.31 21.69 1.51
N ASP A 98 -3.63 22.89 1.00
CA ASP A 98 -4.26 23.95 1.78
C ASP A 98 -5.64 23.51 2.32
N LYS A 99 -5.75 23.40 3.63
CA LYS A 99 -6.98 23.00 4.33
C LYS A 99 -8.16 23.93 4.08
N LYS A 100 -7.94 25.18 3.65
CA LYS A 100 -9.00 26.12 3.25
C LYS A 100 -9.63 25.69 1.93
N LEU A 101 -8.84 25.10 1.03
CA LEU A 101 -9.25 24.69 -0.32
C LEU A 101 -9.64 23.21 -0.38
N PHE A 102 -8.98 22.34 0.41
CA PHE A 102 -9.13 20.90 0.35
C PHE A 102 -9.63 20.28 1.64
N VAL A 103 -10.38 19.19 1.51
CA VAL A 103 -10.68 18.23 2.57
C VAL A 103 -9.92 16.96 2.23
N VAL A 104 -9.09 16.49 3.13
CA VAL A 104 -8.39 15.19 3.01
C VAL A 104 -8.89 14.28 4.13
N ARG A 105 -9.33 13.09 3.79
CA ARG A 105 -9.83 12.09 4.74
C ARG A 105 -9.20 10.72 4.45
N PHE A 106 -9.11 9.91 5.49
CA PHE A 106 -8.54 8.56 5.44
C PHE A 106 -9.50 7.60 6.13
N GLU A 107 -9.77 6.47 5.47
CA GLU A 107 -10.64 5.40 5.99
C GLU A 107 -12.04 5.89 6.40
N GLU A 108 -12.58 6.86 5.66
CA GLU A 108 -13.91 7.44 5.84
C GLU A 108 -14.75 7.30 4.57
N ASN A 109 -16.05 7.18 4.72
CA ASN A 109 -16.98 7.16 3.59
C ASN A 109 -16.92 8.47 2.80
N CYS A 110 -16.86 8.35 1.48
CA CYS A 110 -16.94 9.48 0.57
C CYS A 110 -18.35 9.56 -0.03
N SER A 111 -19.12 10.58 0.35
CA SER A 111 -20.50 10.77 -0.15
C SER A 111 -20.59 11.06 -1.65
N SER A 112 -19.49 11.52 -2.26
CA SER A 112 -19.41 11.79 -3.69
C SER A 112 -19.25 10.51 -4.54
N HIS A 113 -19.05 9.36 -3.91
CA HIS A 113 -18.90 8.10 -4.59
C HIS A 113 -19.76 7.04 -3.93
N GLY A 114 -20.83 6.64 -4.61
CA GLY A 114 -21.85 5.70 -4.10
C GLY A 114 -21.40 4.24 -3.97
N THR A 115 -20.12 3.99 -3.66
CA THR A 115 -19.64 2.64 -3.37
C THR A 115 -19.93 2.27 -1.91
N SER A 116 -20.30 1.01 -1.70
CA SER A 116 -20.42 0.42 -0.37
C SER A 116 -19.08 0.20 0.33
N GLU A 117 -17.96 0.48 -0.34
CA GLU A 117 -16.61 0.29 0.18
C GLU A 117 -16.06 1.60 0.71
N ILE A 118 -15.50 1.57 1.92
CA ILE A 118 -14.77 2.70 2.49
C ILE A 118 -13.42 2.80 1.76
N PRO A 119 -13.13 3.93 1.11
CA PRO A 119 -11.84 4.14 0.47
C PRO A 119 -10.72 4.28 1.51
N ASP A 120 -9.49 3.94 1.14
CA ASP A 120 -8.34 4.16 2.02
C ASP A 120 -8.08 5.66 2.25
N TRP A 121 -8.40 6.49 1.25
CA TRP A 121 -8.35 7.95 1.36
C TRP A 121 -9.19 8.63 0.28
N TYR A 122 -9.55 9.90 0.53
CA TYR A 122 -10.04 10.78 -0.52
C TYR A 122 -9.61 12.23 -0.30
N ILE A 123 -9.57 12.99 -1.40
CA ILE A 123 -9.29 14.41 -1.45
C ILE A 123 -10.46 15.08 -2.17
N LEU A 124 -11.07 16.08 -1.52
CA LEU A 124 -12.16 16.89 -2.08
C LEU A 124 -11.71 18.34 -2.18
N GLU A 125 -11.78 18.93 -3.37
CA GLU A 125 -11.64 20.37 -3.56
C GLU A 125 -12.98 21.05 -3.27
N LYS A 126 -12.99 21.97 -2.28
CA LYS A 126 -14.23 22.58 -1.77
C LYS A 126 -14.94 23.44 -2.79
N LYS A 127 -14.19 24.15 -3.65
CA LYS A 127 -14.71 25.11 -4.63
C LYS A 127 -15.32 24.41 -5.83
N THR A 128 -14.59 23.56 -6.48
CA THR A 128 -14.99 22.88 -7.73
C THR A 128 -15.80 21.63 -7.48
N LYS A 129 -15.76 21.08 -6.25
CA LYS A 129 -16.31 19.76 -5.88
C LYS A 129 -15.60 18.57 -6.53
N ARG A 130 -14.46 18.78 -7.20
CA ARG A 130 -13.62 17.68 -7.68
C ARG A 130 -13.19 16.78 -6.55
N VAL A 131 -13.23 15.49 -6.81
CA VAL A 131 -12.89 14.46 -5.83
C VAL A 131 -11.89 13.47 -6.43
N MET A 132 -10.86 13.14 -5.66
CA MET A 132 -10.02 11.99 -5.94
C MET A 132 -10.18 10.97 -4.83
N ILE A 133 -10.46 9.73 -5.19
CA ILE A 133 -10.71 8.63 -4.25
C ILE A 133 -9.65 7.56 -4.48
N GLY A 134 -8.97 7.15 -3.42
CA GLY A 134 -7.85 6.24 -3.51
C GLY A 134 -8.04 4.94 -2.76
N MET A 135 -7.51 3.88 -3.36
CA MET A 135 -7.33 2.57 -2.76
C MET A 135 -5.84 2.23 -2.81
N ASN A 136 -5.32 1.69 -1.72
CA ASN A 136 -3.94 1.25 -1.63
C ASN A 136 -3.83 -0.25 -1.80
N GLN A 137 -2.89 -0.69 -2.63
CA GLN A 137 -2.56 -2.09 -2.81
C GLN A 137 -1.06 -2.30 -2.65
N LEU A 138 -0.66 -3.19 -1.75
CA LEU A 138 0.75 -3.48 -1.56
C LEU A 138 1.39 -4.04 -2.83
N ASP A 139 0.73 -5.03 -3.42
CA ASP A 139 1.18 -5.75 -4.60
C ASP A 139 0.12 -5.72 -5.71
N LEU A 140 0.55 -5.73 -6.97
CA LEU A 140 -0.33 -5.98 -8.08
C LEU A 140 -0.89 -7.40 -7.94
N TRP A 141 -2.19 -7.48 -7.75
CA TRP A 141 -2.89 -8.74 -7.47
C TRP A 141 -3.00 -9.65 -8.68
N ARG A 142 -2.94 -10.94 -8.44
CA ARG A 142 -2.97 -11.96 -9.49
C ARG A 142 -4.33 -12.65 -9.66
N GLY A 143 -5.31 -12.33 -8.83
CA GLY A 143 -6.65 -12.93 -8.87
C GLY A 143 -7.39 -12.86 -7.52
N GLY A 144 -8.61 -13.42 -7.49
CA GLY A 144 -9.47 -13.47 -6.31
C GLY A 144 -10.19 -12.18 -5.99
N GLN A 145 -10.66 -12.02 -4.74
CA GLN A 145 -11.43 -10.84 -4.31
C GLN A 145 -10.65 -9.52 -4.45
N GLN A 146 -9.33 -9.57 -4.28
CA GLN A 146 -8.48 -8.39 -4.43
C GLN A 146 -8.50 -7.88 -5.88
N LEU A 147 -8.52 -8.78 -6.87
CA LEU A 147 -8.66 -8.40 -8.27
C LEU A 147 -10.01 -7.70 -8.51
N ASN A 148 -11.09 -8.23 -7.93
CA ASN A 148 -12.43 -7.65 -8.09
C ASN A 148 -12.53 -6.26 -7.47
N ARG A 149 -11.91 -6.04 -6.30
CA ARG A 149 -11.84 -4.71 -5.67
C ARG A 149 -11.04 -3.74 -6.53
N GLY A 150 -9.86 -4.16 -6.96
CA GLY A 150 -8.98 -3.34 -7.76
C GLY A 150 -9.54 -3.03 -9.14
N SER A 151 -10.22 -3.98 -9.79
CA SER A 151 -10.80 -3.76 -11.11
C SER A 151 -11.83 -2.61 -11.10
N LYS A 152 -12.57 -2.40 -10.01
CA LYS A 152 -13.48 -1.26 -9.86
C LYS A 152 -12.73 0.06 -9.99
N TYR A 153 -11.60 0.22 -9.32
CA TYR A 153 -10.78 1.45 -9.39
C TYR A 153 -10.08 1.64 -10.74
N LEU A 154 -9.90 0.57 -11.51
CA LEU A 154 -9.22 0.63 -12.81
C LEU A 154 -10.18 0.83 -13.99
N ILE A 155 -11.40 0.30 -13.88
CA ILE A 155 -12.34 0.16 -15.00
C ILE A 155 -13.64 0.91 -14.75
N ASP A 156 -14.04 1.11 -13.49
CA ASP A 156 -15.32 1.74 -13.19
C ASP A 156 -15.38 3.14 -13.80
N LYS A 157 -16.38 3.31 -14.62
CA LYS A 157 -16.74 4.63 -15.12
C LYS A 157 -17.35 5.40 -13.96
N VAL A 158 -16.63 6.39 -13.50
CA VAL A 158 -17.19 7.36 -12.57
C VAL A 158 -18.32 8.11 -13.25
N PRO A 159 -19.43 8.37 -12.53
CA PRO A 159 -20.62 8.99 -13.11
C PRO A 159 -20.37 10.42 -13.62
N ASP A 160 -19.29 11.06 -13.21
CA ASP A 160 -18.97 12.43 -13.59
C ASP A 160 -17.47 12.60 -13.87
N THR A 161 -17.12 13.66 -14.61
CA THR A 161 -15.74 14.03 -14.95
C THR A 161 -14.97 14.62 -13.77
N GLU A 162 -15.65 14.97 -12.68
CA GLU A 162 -15.07 15.62 -11.51
C GLU A 162 -14.57 14.60 -10.46
N THR A 163 -14.97 13.34 -10.57
CA THR A 163 -14.52 12.26 -9.69
C THR A 163 -13.47 11.39 -10.36
N LYS A 164 -12.34 11.16 -9.72
CA LYS A 164 -11.27 10.28 -10.18
C LYS A 164 -11.00 9.17 -9.18
N LEU A 165 -11.01 7.94 -9.66
CA LEU A 165 -10.58 6.78 -8.87
C LEU A 165 -9.11 6.49 -9.13
N VAL A 166 -8.33 6.21 -8.09
CA VAL A 166 -6.91 5.88 -8.19
C VAL A 166 -6.56 4.70 -7.28
N CYS A 167 -5.94 3.69 -7.86
CA CYS A 167 -5.29 2.62 -7.12
C CYS A 167 -3.80 2.91 -7.00
N VAL A 168 -3.30 2.99 -5.75
CA VAL A 168 -1.88 3.24 -5.47
C VAL A 168 -1.20 1.93 -5.11
N VAL A 169 -0.10 1.63 -5.80
CA VAL A 169 0.70 0.42 -5.54
C VAL A 169 2.11 0.77 -5.08
N CYS A 170 2.72 -0.15 -4.32
CA CYS A 170 4.13 -0.04 -3.94
C CYS A 170 5.03 -0.11 -5.17
N ASN A 171 6.14 0.63 -5.14
CA ASN A 171 7.04 0.81 -6.29
C ASN A 171 7.72 -0.46 -6.85
N ASP A 172 7.68 -1.58 -6.12
CA ASP A 172 8.50 -2.75 -6.43
C ASP A 172 7.73 -3.95 -7.00
N THR A 173 6.46 -3.81 -7.30
CA THR A 173 5.60 -4.94 -7.65
C THR A 173 5.32 -5.09 -9.13
N VAL A 174 6.30 -4.90 -9.98
CA VAL A 174 6.13 -5.24 -11.40
C VAL A 174 6.51 -6.70 -11.62
N VAL A 175 5.55 -7.59 -11.55
CA VAL A 175 5.70 -8.93 -12.15
C VAL A 175 5.32 -8.82 -13.62
N LYS A 176 6.32 -8.70 -14.47
CA LYS A 176 6.13 -8.75 -15.92
C LYS A 176 5.71 -10.17 -16.34
N SER A 177 4.49 -10.32 -16.80
CA SER A 177 4.06 -11.49 -17.55
C SER A 177 3.08 -11.06 -18.62
N ASN A 178 3.53 -11.01 -19.85
CA ASN A 178 2.82 -10.48 -21.01
C ASN A 178 1.62 -11.32 -21.51
N LYS A 179 1.23 -12.37 -20.82
CA LYS A 179 0.24 -13.33 -21.34
C LYS A 179 -1.11 -13.37 -20.60
N ASN A 180 -1.31 -12.61 -19.53
CA ASN A 180 -2.51 -12.72 -18.72
C ASN A 180 -3.45 -11.52 -18.95
N LYS A 181 -4.76 -11.75 -19.07
CA LYS A 181 -5.81 -10.71 -19.19
C LYS A 181 -5.72 -9.63 -18.09
N VAL A 182 -5.27 -10.01 -16.89
CA VAL A 182 -5.07 -9.10 -15.76
C VAL A 182 -4.03 -8.01 -16.06
N TYR A 183 -2.97 -8.32 -16.82
CA TYR A 183 -1.95 -7.32 -17.17
C TYR A 183 -2.47 -6.25 -18.13
N LYS A 184 -3.41 -6.59 -19.00
CA LYS A 184 -4.07 -5.59 -19.87
C LYS A 184 -4.83 -4.55 -19.04
N LEU A 185 -5.42 -4.97 -17.91
CA LEU A 185 -6.08 -4.04 -16.98
C LEU A 185 -5.08 -3.10 -16.32
N PHE A 186 -3.91 -3.61 -15.94
CA PHE A 186 -2.85 -2.78 -15.37
C PHE A 186 -2.31 -1.79 -16.38
N ASP A 187 -2.07 -2.21 -17.63
CA ASP A 187 -1.63 -1.32 -18.68
C ASP A 187 -2.66 -0.20 -18.93
N VAL A 188 -3.95 -0.53 -18.95
CA VAL A 188 -5.03 0.45 -19.06
C VAL A 188 -5.03 1.38 -17.83
N GLY A 189 -4.91 0.83 -16.63
CA GLY A 189 -4.87 1.61 -15.40
C GLY A 189 -3.70 2.61 -15.36
N PHE A 190 -2.50 2.18 -15.75
CA PHE A 190 -1.33 3.07 -15.85
C PHE A 190 -1.49 4.12 -16.94
N THR A 191 -2.06 3.76 -18.09
CA THR A 191 -2.30 4.68 -19.20
C THR A 191 -3.32 5.76 -18.83
N ASN A 192 -4.38 5.39 -18.10
CA ASN A 192 -5.45 6.30 -17.69
C ASN A 192 -5.16 7.02 -16.36
N ASN A 193 -4.01 6.79 -15.74
CA ASN A 193 -3.68 7.29 -14.40
C ASN A 193 -4.71 6.89 -13.31
N THR A 194 -5.40 5.75 -13.49
CA THR A 194 -6.25 5.12 -12.46
C THR A 194 -5.48 4.07 -11.64
N LEU A 195 -4.29 3.71 -12.08
CA LEU A 195 -3.30 2.91 -11.36
C LEU A 195 -1.96 3.64 -11.36
N CYS A 196 -1.35 3.80 -10.20
CA CYS A 196 -0.04 4.45 -10.15
C CYS A 196 0.85 3.86 -9.07
N TYR A 197 2.15 4.03 -9.25
CA TYR A 197 3.09 3.86 -8.14
C TYR A 197 3.03 5.08 -7.22
N ILE A 198 3.25 4.86 -5.92
CA ILE A 198 3.22 5.94 -4.92
C ILE A 198 4.11 7.13 -5.30
N LYS A 199 5.26 6.89 -5.95
CA LYS A 199 6.16 7.95 -6.43
C LYS A 199 5.52 8.89 -7.47
N ASN A 200 4.50 8.43 -8.18
CA ASN A 200 3.80 9.20 -9.22
C ASN A 200 2.51 9.84 -8.70
N LEU A 201 2.11 9.53 -7.46
CA LEU A 201 0.84 9.95 -6.90
C LEU A 201 0.72 11.48 -6.82
N GLU A 202 1.80 12.18 -6.46
CA GLU A 202 1.81 13.65 -6.40
C GLU A 202 1.44 14.27 -7.76
N ASN A 203 2.05 13.80 -8.84
CA ASN A 203 1.78 14.32 -10.17
C ASN A 203 0.29 14.13 -10.55
N ILE A 204 -0.26 12.97 -10.26
CA ILE A 204 -1.67 12.64 -10.55
C ILE A 204 -2.62 13.54 -9.72
N ILE A 205 -2.30 13.79 -8.45
CA ILE A 205 -3.07 14.72 -7.60
C ILE A 205 -2.99 16.14 -8.16
N ARG A 206 -1.78 16.61 -8.50
CA ARG A 206 -1.60 17.96 -9.07
C ARG A 206 -2.31 18.16 -10.40
N GLU A 207 -2.25 17.17 -11.30
CA GLU A 207 -2.96 17.19 -12.58
C GLU A 207 -4.48 17.24 -12.40
N HIS A 208 -5.04 16.40 -11.51
CA HIS A 208 -6.49 16.35 -11.31
C HIS A 208 -7.05 17.65 -10.73
N PHE A 209 -6.37 18.23 -9.76
CA PHE A 209 -6.81 19.48 -9.09
C PHE A 209 -6.22 20.74 -9.74
N VAL A 210 -5.50 20.61 -10.86
CA VAL A 210 -4.87 21.74 -11.58
C VAL A 210 -3.99 22.59 -10.65
N LEU A 211 -3.24 21.93 -9.76
CA LEU A 211 -2.30 22.58 -8.86
C LEU A 211 -0.99 22.93 -9.60
N ARG A 212 -0.58 24.19 -9.51
CA ARG A 212 0.68 24.68 -10.07
C ARG A 212 1.86 24.47 -9.12
#